data_50daa6f2047cf29d50a34bca83719f52
#
_entry.id   50daa6f2047cf29d50a34bca83719f52
#
_cell.length_a   1.000
_cell.length_b   1.000
_cell.length_c   1.000
_cell.angle_alpha   90.00
_cell.angle_beta   90.00
_cell.angle_gamma   90.00
#
_symmetry.space_group_name_H-M   'P 1'
#
loop_
_entity.id
_entity.type
_entity.pdbx_description
1 polymer ?
#
loop_
_entity_poly.entity_id
_entity_poly.type
_entity_poly.pdbx_seq_one_letter_code
_entity_poly.pdbx_strand_id
1 'polypeptide(L)'
;PETKEARSRLQQLFQSPIYFDQPQAGICFDRTLMDRPLGHGDPGIKTALAQHADVLMRQRQQNTALPKTVMRLARAMFVDSPPGLDDVAEQLGISGRTLHRRLDAHNVKFRSLIDEIRMERAPDLILDSRQTLEVTAFQLGFQSRQSLIRWFKKRTGLTPGEYR
;
A
#
# COMPACT_ATOMS: atom_id res chain seq x y z
N PRO A 1 8.51 -15.37 16.10
CA PRO A 1 9.15 -16.69 16.02
C PRO A 1 8.34 -17.65 16.89
N GLU A 2 7.77 -18.65 16.20
CA GLU A 2 6.72 -19.50 16.77
C GLU A 2 7.25 -20.64 17.63
N THR A 3 8.56 -20.83 17.74
CA THR A 3 9.14 -21.94 18.48
C THR A 3 9.86 -21.49 19.76
N LYS A 4 9.66 -22.26 20.84
CA LYS A 4 10.35 -22.06 22.14
C LYS A 4 11.88 -21.97 21.98
N GLU A 5 12.44 -22.76 21.07
CA GLU A 5 13.88 -22.79 20.79
C GLU A 5 14.39 -21.48 20.19
N ALA A 6 13.63 -20.87 19.26
CA ALA A 6 14.00 -19.60 18.68
C ALA A 6 13.99 -18.46 19.71
N ARG A 7 13.02 -18.48 20.63
CA ARG A 7 12.95 -17.52 21.74
C ARG A 7 14.15 -17.66 22.69
N SER A 8 14.51 -18.88 23.04
CA SER A 8 15.68 -19.16 23.93
C SER A 8 16.99 -18.71 23.27
N ARG A 9 17.18 -18.98 21.98
CA ARG A 9 18.38 -18.54 21.22
C ARG A 9 18.51 -17.01 21.19
N LEU A 10 17.41 -16.32 20.95
CA LEU A 10 17.42 -14.85 20.94
C LEU A 10 17.72 -14.28 22.32
N GLN A 11 17.16 -14.83 23.40
CA GLN A 11 17.47 -14.40 24.77
C GLN A 11 18.95 -14.61 25.14
N GLN A 12 19.55 -15.72 24.71
CA GLN A 12 20.97 -15.97 24.91
C GLN A 12 21.85 -15.01 24.08
N LEU A 13 21.42 -14.67 22.86
CA LEU A 13 22.18 -13.78 21.97
C LEU A 13 22.18 -12.34 22.51
N PHE A 14 21.04 -11.83 22.91
CA PHE A 14 20.91 -10.42 23.29
C PHE A 14 21.21 -10.16 24.78
N GLN A 15 21.24 -11.17 25.61
CA GLN A 15 21.48 -11.07 27.07
C GLN A 15 20.63 -9.97 27.75
N SER A 16 19.46 -9.71 27.22
CA SER A 16 18.55 -8.65 27.63
C SER A 16 17.10 -9.14 27.52
N PRO A 17 16.15 -8.56 28.25
CA PRO A 17 14.74 -8.90 28.12
C PRO A 17 14.25 -8.71 26.69
N ILE A 18 13.59 -9.73 26.12
CA ILE A 18 13.00 -9.66 24.78
C ILE A 18 11.49 -9.75 24.92
N TYR A 19 10.80 -8.77 24.38
CA TYR A 19 9.34 -8.71 24.32
C TYR A 19 8.89 -9.11 22.92
N PHE A 20 8.10 -10.19 22.84
CA PHE A 20 7.54 -10.68 21.59
C PHE A 20 6.14 -10.11 21.37
N ASP A 21 5.65 -10.20 20.15
CA ASP A 21 4.29 -9.80 19.74
C ASP A 21 3.98 -8.30 19.99
N GLN A 22 5.01 -7.46 19.89
CA GLN A 22 4.86 -6.01 19.97
C GLN A 22 4.45 -5.42 18.60
N PRO A 23 3.66 -4.32 18.59
CA PRO A 23 3.20 -3.68 17.35
C PRO A 23 4.34 -3.15 16.46
N GLN A 24 5.51 -2.96 17.04
CA GLN A 24 6.71 -2.50 16.31
C GLN A 24 7.94 -3.26 16.78
N ALA A 25 8.81 -3.61 15.83
CA ALA A 25 10.14 -4.10 16.16
C ALA A 25 11.05 -2.92 16.53
N GLY A 26 11.75 -3.03 17.67
CA GLY A 26 12.61 -1.96 18.16
C GLY A 26 13.56 -2.44 19.25
N ILE A 27 14.51 -1.59 19.59
CA ILE A 27 15.43 -1.75 20.70
C ILE A 27 15.16 -0.62 21.68
N CYS A 28 14.89 -0.95 22.95
CA CYS A 28 14.75 0.02 24.01
C CYS A 28 16.04 0.02 24.85
N PHE A 29 16.58 1.20 25.10
CA PHE A 29 17.75 1.39 25.96
C PHE A 29 17.59 2.70 26.74
N ASP A 30 18.35 2.83 27.83
CA ASP A 30 18.32 4.02 28.67
C ASP A 30 18.84 5.25 27.88
N ARG A 31 18.13 6.37 28.02
CA ARG A 31 18.48 7.63 27.32
C ARG A 31 19.90 8.10 27.63
N THR A 32 20.41 7.81 28.81
CA THR A 32 21.77 8.16 29.24
C THR A 32 22.84 7.50 28.37
N LEU A 33 22.55 6.38 27.71
CA LEU A 33 23.47 5.74 26.75
C LEU A 33 23.70 6.58 25.50
N MET A 34 22.75 7.45 25.14
CA MET A 34 22.89 8.34 23.98
C MET A 34 23.93 9.46 24.21
N ASP A 35 24.15 9.82 25.47
CA ASP A 35 25.07 10.88 25.86
C ASP A 35 26.49 10.35 26.11
N ARG A 36 26.71 9.04 26.05
CA ARG A 36 28.04 8.43 26.20
C ARG A 36 28.89 8.69 24.97
N PRO A 37 30.08 9.31 25.12
CA PRO A 37 31.00 9.47 24.01
C PRO A 37 31.48 8.09 23.53
N LEU A 38 31.39 7.84 22.24
CA LEU A 38 31.98 6.66 21.61
C LEU A 38 33.50 6.87 21.58
N GLY A 39 34.25 6.05 22.27
CA GLY A 39 35.70 6.19 22.47
C GLY A 39 36.53 6.20 21.16
N HIS A 40 35.93 5.84 20.03
CA HIS A 40 36.58 5.77 18.71
C HIS A 40 35.66 6.26 17.59
N GLY A 41 34.82 7.25 17.87
CA GLY A 41 33.91 7.83 16.86
C GLY A 41 34.65 8.76 15.90
N ASP A 42 34.87 8.35 14.66
CA ASP A 42 35.30 9.21 13.58
C ASP A 42 34.12 10.09 13.11
N PRO A 43 34.22 11.44 13.22
CA PRO A 43 33.16 12.34 12.75
C PRO A 43 32.83 12.19 11.26
N GLY A 44 33.79 11.81 10.43
CA GLY A 44 33.61 11.58 9.01
C GLY A 44 32.76 10.35 8.75
N ILE A 45 33.00 9.26 9.48
CA ILE A 45 32.18 8.04 9.40
C ILE A 45 30.75 8.30 9.87
N LYS A 46 30.57 9.07 10.97
CA LYS A 46 29.24 9.46 11.45
C LYS A 46 28.44 10.21 10.37
N THR A 47 29.09 11.20 9.74
CA THR A 47 28.45 12.01 8.69
C THR A 47 28.08 11.17 7.48
N ALA A 48 28.98 10.30 7.01
CA ALA A 48 28.73 9.42 5.88
C ALA A 48 27.59 8.42 6.15
N LEU A 49 27.56 7.84 7.35
CA LEU A 49 26.48 6.91 7.75
C LEU A 49 25.15 7.63 7.89
N ALA A 50 25.12 8.85 8.45
CA ALA A 50 23.91 9.66 8.55
C ALA A 50 23.35 10.01 7.17
N GLN A 51 24.20 10.46 6.25
CA GLN A 51 23.80 10.74 4.86
C GLN A 51 23.25 9.47 4.17
N HIS A 52 23.92 8.35 4.35
CA HIS A 52 23.46 7.08 3.77
C HIS A 52 22.12 6.62 4.35
N ALA A 53 21.95 6.75 5.67
CA ALA A 53 20.68 6.46 6.34
C ALA A 53 19.54 7.35 5.82
N ASP A 54 19.79 8.65 5.64
CA ASP A 54 18.81 9.58 5.08
C ASP A 54 18.38 9.20 3.65
N VAL A 55 19.33 8.81 2.81
CA VAL A 55 19.02 8.31 1.45
C VAL A 55 18.14 7.06 1.51
N LEU A 56 18.50 6.09 2.35
CA LEU A 56 17.71 4.87 2.52
C LEU A 56 16.32 5.15 3.09
N MET A 57 16.20 6.07 4.06
CA MET A 57 14.92 6.47 4.62
C MET A 57 14.02 7.16 3.59
N ARG A 58 14.58 8.07 2.78
CA ARG A 58 13.84 8.72 1.68
C ARG A 58 13.37 7.70 0.64
N GLN A 59 14.23 6.75 0.24
CA GLN A 59 13.86 5.67 -0.67
C GLN A 59 12.76 4.79 -0.08
N ARG A 60 12.82 4.47 1.20
CA ARG A 60 11.80 3.67 1.89
C ARG A 60 10.47 4.42 2.00
N GLN A 61 10.50 5.71 2.32
CA GLN A 61 9.29 6.55 2.37
C GLN A 61 8.65 6.70 0.98
N GLN A 62 9.44 6.94 -0.06
CA GLN A 62 8.94 6.98 -1.44
C GLN A 62 8.34 5.65 -1.87
N ASN A 63 8.96 4.54 -1.50
CA ASN A 63 8.42 3.22 -1.78
C ASN A 63 7.10 2.97 -1.03
N THR A 64 7.02 3.24 0.26
CA THR A 64 5.78 3.01 1.05
C THR A 64 4.63 3.93 0.62
N ALA A 65 4.94 5.08 0.04
CA ALA A 65 3.94 6.03 -0.47
C ALA A 65 3.39 5.66 -1.86
N LEU A 66 4.10 4.83 -2.64
CA LEU A 66 3.74 4.57 -4.04
C LEU A 66 2.30 4.03 -4.22
N PRO A 67 1.83 2.98 -3.53
CA PRO A 67 0.46 2.50 -3.69
C PRO A 67 -0.58 3.57 -3.36
N LYS A 68 -0.35 4.38 -2.33
CA LYS A 68 -1.23 5.50 -1.95
C LYS A 68 -1.24 6.59 -3.01
N THR A 69 -0.08 6.91 -3.58
CA THR A 69 0.05 7.89 -4.67
C THR A 69 -0.66 7.41 -5.92
N VAL A 70 -0.48 6.13 -6.30
CA VAL A 70 -1.17 5.50 -7.43
C VAL A 70 -2.68 5.53 -7.23
N MET A 71 -3.16 5.16 -6.05
CA MET A 71 -4.59 5.19 -5.72
C MET A 71 -5.16 6.61 -5.81
N ARG A 72 -4.46 7.61 -5.28
CA ARG A 72 -4.87 9.02 -5.36
C ARG A 72 -4.96 9.51 -6.79
N LEU A 73 -3.95 9.20 -7.62
CA LEU A 73 -3.95 9.56 -9.04
C LEU A 73 -5.06 8.84 -9.81
N ALA A 74 -5.18 7.53 -9.64
CA ALA A 74 -6.22 6.74 -10.28
C ALA A 74 -7.63 7.25 -9.92
N ARG A 75 -7.84 7.63 -8.64
CA ARG A 75 -9.12 8.23 -8.19
C ARG A 75 -9.39 9.57 -8.85
N ALA A 76 -8.37 10.43 -8.99
CA ALA A 76 -8.51 11.73 -9.65
C ALA A 76 -8.76 11.61 -11.16
N MET A 77 -8.14 10.62 -11.82
CA MET A 77 -8.31 10.36 -13.25
C MET A 77 -9.59 9.60 -13.59
N PHE A 78 -10.23 8.99 -12.60
CA PHE A 78 -11.47 8.24 -12.78
C PHE A 78 -12.65 9.21 -12.93
N VAL A 79 -12.89 9.74 -14.12
CA VAL A 79 -14.03 10.63 -14.43
C VAL A 79 -15.19 9.79 -14.98
N ASP A 80 -15.10 9.33 -16.21
CA ASP A 80 -16.13 8.55 -16.91
C ASP A 80 -15.84 7.03 -16.90
N SER A 81 -14.58 6.66 -16.72
CA SER A 81 -14.15 5.27 -16.64
C SER A 81 -12.83 5.17 -15.82
N PRO A 82 -12.51 3.99 -15.28
CA PRO A 82 -11.26 3.82 -14.56
C PRO A 82 -10.05 3.95 -15.50
N PRO A 83 -8.97 4.64 -15.07
CA PRO A 83 -7.76 4.74 -15.85
C PRO A 83 -7.07 3.39 -15.98
N GLY A 84 -6.35 3.19 -17.07
CA GLY A 84 -5.43 2.08 -17.26
C GLY A 84 -4.14 2.25 -16.44
N LEU A 85 -3.36 1.17 -16.36
CA LEU A 85 -2.07 1.19 -15.67
C LEU A 85 -1.09 2.14 -16.37
N ASP A 86 -1.11 2.16 -17.71
CA ASP A 86 -0.21 3.00 -18.50
C ASP A 86 -0.54 4.48 -18.34
N ASP A 87 -1.82 4.84 -18.26
CA ASP A 87 -2.25 6.22 -18.04
C ASP A 87 -1.74 6.77 -16.71
N VAL A 88 -1.83 5.96 -15.65
CA VAL A 88 -1.32 6.34 -14.33
C VAL A 88 0.21 6.36 -14.30
N ALA A 89 0.86 5.46 -15.01
CA ALA A 89 2.32 5.41 -15.12
C ALA A 89 2.87 6.65 -15.83
N GLU A 90 2.21 7.12 -16.89
CA GLU A 90 2.54 8.34 -17.62
C GLU A 90 2.49 9.57 -16.70
N GLN A 91 1.45 9.69 -15.88
CA GLN A 91 1.33 10.77 -14.89
C GLN A 91 2.45 10.73 -13.81
N LEU A 92 3.04 9.57 -13.60
CA LEU A 92 4.18 9.39 -12.69
C LEU A 92 5.53 9.55 -13.39
N GLY A 93 5.56 9.80 -14.71
CA GLY A 93 6.78 9.91 -15.50
C GLY A 93 7.57 8.58 -15.61
N ILE A 94 6.88 7.44 -15.53
CA ILE A 94 7.49 6.10 -15.63
C ILE A 94 6.72 5.23 -16.63
N SER A 95 7.35 4.14 -17.09
CA SER A 95 6.64 3.16 -17.92
C SER A 95 5.68 2.28 -17.10
N GLY A 96 4.59 1.79 -17.73
CA GLY A 96 3.67 0.84 -17.12
C GLY A 96 4.36 -0.41 -16.55
N ARG A 97 5.37 -0.95 -17.25
CA ARG A 97 6.22 -2.05 -16.77
C ARG A 97 6.94 -1.70 -15.45
N THR A 98 7.43 -0.47 -15.35
CA THR A 98 8.11 0.00 -14.13
C THR A 98 7.12 0.15 -12.99
N LEU A 99 5.92 0.71 -13.27
CA LEU A 99 4.86 0.85 -12.28
C LEU A 99 4.40 -0.53 -11.78
N HIS A 100 4.14 -1.47 -12.69
CA HIS A 100 3.75 -2.84 -12.35
C HIS A 100 4.76 -3.49 -11.41
N ARG A 101 6.06 -3.50 -11.80
CA ARG A 101 7.13 -4.06 -10.98
C ARG A 101 7.23 -3.42 -9.59
N ARG A 102 7.06 -2.09 -9.51
CA ARG A 102 7.10 -1.38 -8.23
C ARG A 102 5.90 -1.72 -7.34
N LEU A 103 4.70 -1.85 -7.90
CA LEU A 103 3.52 -2.28 -7.17
C LEU A 103 3.64 -3.73 -6.69
N ASP A 104 4.18 -4.63 -7.52
CA ASP A 104 4.44 -6.03 -7.14
C ASP A 104 5.43 -6.13 -5.96
N ALA A 105 6.46 -5.28 -5.93
CA ALA A 105 7.38 -5.20 -4.81
C ALA A 105 6.69 -4.80 -3.48
N HIS A 106 5.49 -4.22 -3.54
CA HIS A 106 4.63 -3.92 -2.40
C HIS A 106 3.54 -4.97 -2.15
N ASN A 107 3.55 -6.08 -2.90
CA ASN A 107 2.46 -7.06 -2.91
C ASN A 107 1.08 -6.44 -3.24
N VAL A 108 1.05 -5.37 -4.01
CA VAL A 108 -0.17 -4.66 -4.42
C VAL A 108 -0.35 -4.81 -5.93
N LYS A 109 -1.53 -5.28 -6.34
CA LYS A 109 -1.90 -5.33 -7.76
C LYS A 109 -2.66 -4.07 -8.14
N PHE A 110 -2.31 -3.44 -9.26
CA PHE A 110 -3.02 -2.27 -9.78
C PHE A 110 -4.53 -2.51 -9.90
N ARG A 111 -4.92 -3.69 -10.37
CA ARG A 111 -6.33 -4.09 -10.45
C ARG A 111 -7.06 -4.02 -9.10
N SER A 112 -6.38 -4.38 -8.01
CA SER A 112 -6.97 -4.29 -6.67
C SER A 112 -7.23 -2.85 -6.25
N LEU A 113 -6.32 -1.92 -6.58
CA LEU A 113 -6.50 -0.49 -6.33
C LEU A 113 -7.70 0.07 -7.11
N ILE A 114 -7.82 -0.28 -8.39
CA ILE A 114 -8.98 0.11 -9.21
C ILE A 114 -10.28 -0.50 -8.66
N ASP A 115 -10.25 -1.74 -8.20
CA ASP A 115 -11.41 -2.40 -7.60
C ASP A 115 -11.86 -1.74 -6.29
N GLU A 116 -10.92 -1.20 -5.50
CA GLU A 116 -11.24 -0.41 -4.30
C GLU A 116 -11.96 0.90 -4.68
N ILE A 117 -11.42 1.64 -5.66
CA ILE A 117 -12.04 2.88 -6.15
C ILE A 117 -13.43 2.62 -6.75
N ARG A 118 -13.59 1.49 -7.47
CA ARG A 118 -14.91 1.07 -7.96
C ARG A 118 -15.91 0.86 -6.83
N MET A 119 -15.48 0.22 -5.73
CA MET A 119 -16.34 -0.02 -4.57
C MET A 119 -16.74 1.27 -3.86
N GLU A 120 -15.88 2.28 -3.85
CA GLU A 120 -16.24 3.60 -3.30
C GLU A 120 -17.34 4.29 -4.12
N ARG A 121 -17.32 4.14 -5.46
CA ARG A 121 -18.27 4.81 -6.37
C ARG A 121 -19.52 4.01 -6.68
N ALA A 122 -19.43 2.67 -6.64
CA ALA A 122 -20.52 1.80 -7.06
C ALA A 122 -21.83 2.03 -6.30
N PRO A 123 -21.84 2.23 -4.97
CA PRO A 123 -23.10 2.49 -4.24
C PRO A 123 -23.87 3.68 -4.79
N ASP A 124 -23.21 4.82 -4.96
CA ASP A 124 -23.85 6.05 -5.42
C ASP A 124 -24.40 5.91 -6.85
N LEU A 125 -23.61 5.30 -7.75
CA LEU A 125 -24.01 5.07 -9.13
C LEU A 125 -25.13 4.03 -9.25
N ILE A 126 -25.17 3.03 -8.39
CA ILE A 126 -26.23 1.99 -8.37
C ILE A 126 -27.53 2.58 -7.83
N LEU A 127 -27.46 3.41 -6.79
CA LEU A 127 -28.65 4.05 -6.17
C LEU A 127 -29.25 5.16 -7.04
N ASP A 128 -28.49 5.71 -8.00
CA ASP A 128 -29.06 6.68 -8.95
C ASP A 128 -30.06 6.00 -9.89
N SER A 129 -31.35 6.12 -9.55
CA SER A 129 -32.45 5.54 -10.32
C SER A 129 -32.63 6.13 -11.72
N ARG A 130 -31.98 7.27 -12.02
CA ARG A 130 -32.03 7.93 -13.35
C ARG A 130 -31.16 7.22 -14.37
N GLN A 131 -30.29 6.32 -13.93
CA GLN A 131 -29.37 5.58 -14.80
C GLN A 131 -29.71 4.08 -14.85
N THR A 132 -29.46 3.48 -16.02
CA THR A 132 -29.57 2.03 -16.16
C THR A 132 -28.31 1.35 -15.62
N LEU A 133 -28.42 0.09 -15.22
CA LEU A 133 -27.25 -0.70 -14.78
C LEU A 133 -26.23 -0.92 -15.91
N GLU A 134 -26.63 -0.80 -17.17
CA GLU A 134 -25.73 -0.81 -18.32
C GLU A 134 -24.80 0.42 -18.29
N VAL A 135 -25.37 1.61 -18.10
CA VAL A 135 -24.62 2.85 -17.99
C VAL A 135 -23.69 2.82 -16.78
N THR A 136 -24.22 2.40 -15.63
CA THR A 136 -23.42 2.20 -14.41
C THR A 136 -22.25 1.23 -14.63
N ALA A 137 -22.47 0.14 -15.37
CA ALA A 137 -21.43 -0.83 -15.70
C ALA A 137 -20.31 -0.17 -16.53
N PHE A 138 -20.66 0.60 -17.55
CA PHE A 138 -19.68 1.33 -18.36
C PHE A 138 -18.91 2.37 -17.55
N GLN A 139 -19.58 3.16 -16.75
CA GLN A 139 -18.94 4.16 -15.88
C GLN A 139 -17.96 3.53 -14.88
N LEU A 140 -18.26 2.34 -14.38
CA LEU A 140 -17.35 1.58 -13.53
C LEU A 140 -16.29 0.78 -14.32
N GLY A 141 -16.27 0.90 -15.66
CA GLY A 141 -15.30 0.24 -16.54
C GLY A 141 -15.52 -1.26 -16.69
N PHE A 142 -16.76 -1.71 -16.62
CA PHE A 142 -17.13 -3.09 -16.96
C PHE A 142 -17.65 -3.16 -18.41
N GLN A 143 -17.30 -4.23 -19.10
CA GLN A 143 -17.73 -4.46 -20.47
C GLN A 143 -19.22 -4.81 -20.61
N SER A 144 -19.86 -5.21 -19.50
CA SER A 144 -21.27 -5.58 -19.51
C SER A 144 -21.90 -5.47 -18.12
N ARG A 145 -23.24 -5.29 -18.12
CA ARG A 145 -24.08 -5.35 -16.91
C ARG A 145 -23.83 -6.62 -16.09
N GLN A 146 -23.72 -7.77 -16.76
CA GLN A 146 -23.51 -9.06 -16.10
C GLN A 146 -22.16 -9.09 -15.34
N SER A 147 -21.13 -8.47 -15.89
CA SER A 147 -19.83 -8.37 -15.25
C SER A 147 -19.89 -7.50 -13.98
N LEU A 148 -20.61 -6.38 -14.02
CA LEU A 148 -20.90 -5.55 -12.85
C LEU A 148 -21.64 -6.34 -11.79
N ILE A 149 -22.74 -7.04 -12.16
CA ILE A 149 -23.57 -7.80 -11.22
C ILE A 149 -22.74 -8.86 -10.50
N ARG A 150 -21.94 -9.65 -11.24
CA ARG A 150 -21.07 -10.68 -10.66
C ARG A 150 -20.02 -10.10 -9.73
N TRP A 151 -19.39 -9.01 -10.15
CA TRP A 151 -18.36 -8.34 -9.36
C TRP A 151 -18.93 -7.75 -8.07
N PHE A 152 -20.07 -7.05 -8.15
CA PHE A 152 -20.70 -6.40 -7.00
C PHE A 152 -21.21 -7.45 -6.00
N LYS A 153 -21.89 -8.50 -6.48
CA LYS A 153 -22.37 -9.60 -5.63
C LYS A 153 -21.23 -10.32 -4.91
N LYS A 154 -20.10 -10.52 -5.60
CA LYS A 154 -18.92 -11.15 -4.99
C LYS A 154 -18.34 -10.29 -3.83
N ARG A 155 -18.49 -8.97 -3.89
CA ARG A 155 -17.92 -8.03 -2.92
C ARG A 155 -18.86 -7.70 -1.77
N THR A 156 -20.15 -7.61 -2.03
CA THR A 156 -21.16 -7.16 -1.06
C THR A 156 -22.10 -8.26 -0.59
N GLY A 157 -22.14 -9.38 -1.29
CA GLY A 157 -23.12 -10.45 -1.07
C GLY A 157 -24.47 -10.21 -1.78
N LEU A 158 -24.75 -8.98 -2.22
CA LEU A 158 -26.00 -8.56 -2.84
C LEU A 158 -25.82 -8.26 -4.32
N THR A 159 -26.85 -8.50 -5.12
CA THR A 159 -26.86 -7.95 -6.48
C THR A 159 -27.15 -6.45 -6.46
N PRO A 160 -26.77 -5.68 -7.51
CA PRO A 160 -27.12 -4.27 -7.62
C PRO A 160 -28.64 -4.00 -7.56
N GLY A 161 -29.46 -4.97 -8.03
CA GLY A 161 -30.92 -4.87 -7.95
C GLY A 161 -31.48 -5.05 -6.53
N GLU A 162 -30.85 -5.90 -5.73
CA GLU A 162 -31.19 -6.09 -4.30
C GLU A 162 -30.67 -4.95 -3.42
N TYR A 163 -29.63 -4.25 -3.89
CA TYR A 163 -29.02 -3.13 -3.19
C TYR A 163 -29.77 -1.81 -3.42
N ARG A 164 -30.48 -1.68 -4.54
CA ARG A 164 -31.28 -0.51 -4.94
C ARG A 164 -32.59 -0.44 -4.18
#